data_da6877b3bdf78c24d8389b6880f262ce
#
_entry.id   da6877b3bdf78c24d8389b6880f262ce
#
_cell.length_a   1.000
_cell.length_b   1.000
_cell.length_c   1.000
_cell.angle_alpha   90.00
_cell.angle_beta   90.00
_cell.angle_gamma   90.00
#
_symmetry.space_group_name_H-M   'P 1'
#
loop_
_entity.id
_entity.type
_entity.pdbx_description
1 polymer ?
#
loop_
_entity_poly.entity_id
_entity_poly.type
_entity_poly.pdbx_seq_one_letter_code
_entity_poly.pdbx_strand_id
1 'polypeptide(L)'
;MRPGLALALVSASVVCVLGAAPRAEQPLPARLADTGGGTQLIVARAPRTESTSGTVSWWDLRDGRWVRAGSAPARFGANGLVEGTSRKQGTNTTPTGLYDIPFGFGIEAPPSGTTVEYRPVLESSWWCEDTASRAYNRWVDPLPADCRGAESEHLVSYRPQYSYGLVIGFNYERPVRGRGAGIFLHVNGRGATAGCVSVPSDDMRRILRWAEPSRSPHIVIGTADGVTAVTRY
;
A
#
# COMPACT_ATOMS: atom_id res chain seq x y z
N MET A 1 -0.14 21.51 -90.65
CA MET A 1 -0.56 20.60 -89.65
C MET A 1 0.29 20.79 -88.40
N ARG A 2 -0.24 21.33 -87.31
CA ARG A 2 0.47 21.49 -86.01
C ARG A 2 -0.17 20.53 -85.04
N PRO A 3 0.58 19.72 -84.30
CA PRO A 3 -0.03 18.88 -83.25
C PRO A 3 -0.18 19.72 -81.92
N GLY A 4 -1.40 19.64 -81.35
CA GLY A 4 -1.69 20.27 -80.11
C GLY A 4 -1.10 19.48 -78.93
N LEU A 5 -0.50 20.22 -78.01
CA LEU A 5 0.05 19.69 -76.75
C LEU A 5 -1.09 19.64 -75.69
N ALA A 6 -1.46 18.44 -75.29
CA ALA A 6 -2.41 18.27 -74.16
C ALA A 6 -1.64 18.34 -72.81
N LEU A 7 -1.99 19.29 -72.00
CA LEU A 7 -1.43 19.49 -70.66
C LEU A 7 -2.27 18.65 -69.67
N ALA A 8 -1.71 17.57 -69.10
CA ALA A 8 -2.33 16.78 -68.05
C ALA A 8 -2.08 17.43 -66.70
N LEU A 9 -3.16 17.88 -66.04
CA LEU A 9 -3.14 18.36 -64.64
C LEU A 9 -3.14 17.17 -63.69
N VAL A 10 -2.04 16.95 -62.98
CA VAL A 10 -1.92 15.99 -61.89
C VAL A 10 -2.37 16.67 -60.58
N SER A 11 -3.55 16.34 -60.08
CA SER A 11 -4.01 16.79 -58.75
C SER A 11 -3.40 15.96 -57.67
N ALA A 12 -2.48 16.51 -56.91
CA ALA A 12 -1.90 15.88 -55.71
C ALA A 12 -2.84 16.04 -54.53
N SER A 13 -3.53 14.96 -54.14
CA SER A 13 -4.33 14.91 -52.93
C SER A 13 -3.43 14.76 -51.72
N VAL A 14 -3.31 15.80 -50.88
CA VAL A 14 -2.62 15.76 -49.60
C VAL A 14 -3.54 15.04 -48.60
N VAL A 15 -3.22 13.80 -48.27
CA VAL A 15 -3.88 13.03 -47.16
C VAL A 15 -3.26 13.53 -45.87
N CYS A 16 -3.98 14.40 -45.14
CA CYS A 16 -3.66 14.71 -43.73
C CYS A 16 -3.93 13.47 -42.85
N VAL A 17 -2.89 12.75 -42.51
CA VAL A 17 -2.97 11.73 -41.43
C VAL A 17 -3.04 12.49 -40.11
N LEU A 18 -4.26 12.64 -39.57
CA LEU A 18 -4.49 13.08 -38.19
C LEU A 18 -3.90 12.01 -37.27
N GLY A 19 -2.68 12.17 -36.83
CA GLY A 19 -2.08 11.35 -35.78
C GLY A 19 -2.91 11.48 -34.52
N ALA A 20 -3.54 10.38 -34.05
CA ALA A 20 -4.21 10.34 -32.78
C ALA A 20 -3.21 10.75 -31.69
N ALA A 21 -3.53 11.79 -30.91
CA ALA A 21 -2.73 12.18 -29.76
C ALA A 21 -2.59 10.95 -28.83
N PRO A 22 -1.40 10.71 -28.25
CA PRO A 22 -1.22 9.60 -27.32
C PRO A 22 -2.23 9.73 -26.20
N ARG A 23 -3.06 8.70 -26.01
CA ARG A 23 -4.06 8.66 -24.95
C ARG A 23 -3.31 8.70 -23.63
N ALA A 24 -3.56 9.73 -22.80
CA ALA A 24 -2.93 9.87 -21.50
C ALA A 24 -3.18 8.57 -20.69
N GLU A 25 -2.11 7.97 -20.18
CA GLU A 25 -2.21 6.75 -19.40
C GLU A 25 -3.08 7.01 -18.15
N GLN A 26 -4.08 6.17 -17.92
CA GLN A 26 -4.96 6.32 -16.77
C GLN A 26 -4.15 6.19 -15.47
N PRO A 27 -4.44 7.02 -14.44
CA PRO A 27 -3.82 6.90 -13.13
C PRO A 27 -3.95 5.47 -12.58
N LEU A 28 -2.93 4.99 -11.87
CA LEU A 28 -2.87 3.63 -11.35
C LEU A 28 -4.14 3.19 -10.58
N PRO A 29 -4.70 4.00 -9.64
CA PRO A 29 -5.93 3.62 -8.96
C PRO A 29 -7.14 3.40 -9.89
N ALA A 30 -7.24 4.13 -10.99
CA ALA A 30 -8.33 3.97 -11.95
C ALA A 30 -8.29 2.65 -12.74
N ARG A 31 -7.18 1.91 -12.63
CA ARG A 31 -6.99 0.60 -13.28
C ARG A 31 -7.18 -0.58 -12.33
N LEU A 32 -7.41 -0.33 -11.04
CA LEU A 32 -7.63 -1.36 -10.04
C LEU A 32 -9.08 -1.86 -10.09
N ALA A 33 -9.28 -3.12 -9.75
CA ALA A 33 -10.60 -3.74 -9.68
C ALA A 33 -11.45 -3.16 -8.54
N ASP A 34 -10.81 -2.81 -7.42
CA ASP A 34 -11.44 -2.21 -6.24
C ASP A 34 -10.46 -1.23 -5.56
N THR A 35 -10.96 -0.13 -5.07
CA THR A 35 -10.21 0.92 -4.34
C THR A 35 -10.71 1.13 -2.91
N GLY A 36 -11.66 0.30 -2.45
CA GLY A 36 -12.24 0.41 -1.11
C GLY A 36 -13.40 1.41 -0.97
N GLY A 37 -13.75 2.12 -2.04
CA GLY A 37 -14.84 3.12 -2.03
C GLY A 37 -14.49 4.42 -1.33
N GLY A 38 -13.29 4.55 -0.74
CA GLY A 38 -12.78 5.81 -0.18
C GLY A 38 -12.26 6.76 -1.24
N THR A 39 -11.94 7.99 -0.82
CA THR A 39 -11.36 9.03 -1.69
C THR A 39 -9.86 9.23 -1.47
N GLN A 40 -9.25 8.37 -0.65
CA GLN A 40 -7.81 8.28 -0.46
C GLN A 40 -7.35 6.83 -0.61
N LEU A 41 -6.27 6.62 -1.38
CA LEU A 41 -5.73 5.30 -1.63
C LEU A 41 -4.21 5.29 -1.58
N ILE A 42 -3.66 4.38 -0.81
CA ILE A 42 -2.24 4.01 -0.86
C ILE A 42 -2.11 2.81 -1.80
N VAL A 43 -1.15 2.84 -2.72
CA VAL A 43 -0.83 1.71 -3.59
C VAL A 43 0.61 1.29 -3.34
N ALA A 44 0.80 0.14 -2.71
CA ALA A 44 2.06 -0.52 -2.49
C ALA A 44 2.28 -1.57 -3.60
N ARG A 45 3.23 -1.31 -4.50
CA ARG A 45 3.42 -2.11 -5.71
C ARG A 45 4.85 -2.62 -5.83
N ALA A 46 5.00 -3.94 -5.86
CA ALA A 46 6.23 -4.63 -6.21
C ALA A 46 6.28 -4.92 -7.72
N PRO A 47 7.47 -5.05 -8.35
CA PRO A 47 7.57 -5.50 -9.74
C PRO A 47 6.97 -6.89 -9.97
N ARG A 48 7.29 -7.85 -9.09
CA ARG A 48 6.85 -9.26 -9.14
C ARG A 48 6.67 -9.82 -7.73
N THR A 49 6.10 -11.00 -7.61
CA THR A 49 5.83 -11.67 -6.31
C THR A 49 7.08 -11.93 -5.49
N GLU A 50 8.21 -12.23 -6.12
CA GLU A 50 9.49 -12.49 -5.42
C GLU A 50 10.22 -11.21 -4.99
N SER A 51 9.72 -10.03 -5.41
CA SER A 51 10.39 -8.77 -5.14
C SER A 51 10.29 -8.36 -3.69
N THR A 52 11.42 -7.98 -3.08
CA THR A 52 11.50 -7.43 -1.73
C THR A 52 11.51 -5.91 -1.70
N SER A 53 11.42 -5.26 -2.87
CA SER A 53 11.38 -3.81 -3.03
C SER A 53 10.44 -3.39 -4.15
N GLY A 54 10.01 -2.14 -4.11
CA GLY A 54 9.12 -1.54 -5.09
C GLY A 54 8.79 -0.11 -4.73
N THR A 55 7.53 0.28 -4.88
CA THR A 55 7.07 1.65 -4.62
C THR A 55 5.79 1.65 -3.80
N VAL A 56 5.65 2.66 -2.93
CA VAL A 56 4.39 3.10 -2.35
C VAL A 56 4.04 4.44 -2.98
N SER A 57 2.79 4.61 -3.41
CA SER A 57 2.26 5.89 -3.86
C SER A 57 0.93 6.14 -3.18
N TRP A 58 0.60 7.42 -2.90
CA TRP A 58 -0.66 7.77 -2.27
C TRP A 58 -1.40 8.79 -3.13
N TRP A 59 -2.73 8.65 -3.18
CA TRP A 59 -3.59 9.25 -4.18
C TRP A 59 -4.86 9.80 -3.56
N ASP A 60 -5.29 10.95 -4.07
CA ASP A 60 -6.58 11.58 -3.75
C ASP A 60 -7.54 11.43 -4.93
N LEU A 61 -8.78 11.04 -4.66
CA LEU A 61 -9.88 11.19 -5.61
C LEU A 61 -10.43 12.61 -5.50
N ARG A 62 -10.25 13.41 -6.56
CA ARG A 62 -10.71 14.81 -6.67
C ARG A 62 -11.51 14.96 -7.96
N ASP A 63 -12.73 15.45 -7.87
CA ASP A 63 -13.60 15.66 -9.03
C ASP A 63 -13.69 14.44 -9.97
N GLY A 64 -13.81 13.23 -9.37
CA GLY A 64 -13.89 11.97 -10.08
C GLY A 64 -12.56 11.49 -10.70
N ARG A 65 -11.44 12.13 -10.41
CA ARG A 65 -10.12 11.78 -10.94
C ARG A 65 -9.11 11.48 -9.83
N TRP A 66 -8.35 10.41 -9.98
CA TRP A 66 -7.25 10.11 -9.08
C TRP A 66 -6.05 11.00 -9.38
N VAL A 67 -5.62 11.75 -8.38
CA VAL A 67 -4.46 12.63 -8.41
C VAL A 67 -3.42 12.10 -7.43
N ARG A 68 -2.19 11.89 -7.90
CA ARG A 68 -1.11 11.41 -7.03
C ARG A 68 -0.64 12.51 -6.09
N ALA A 69 -0.77 12.29 -4.78
CA ALA A 69 -0.28 13.19 -3.73
C ALA A 69 1.21 12.96 -3.40
N GLY A 70 1.71 11.73 -3.60
CA GLY A 70 3.13 11.43 -3.41
C GLY A 70 3.52 10.02 -3.80
N SER A 71 4.83 9.73 -3.71
CA SER A 71 5.40 8.41 -3.99
C SER A 71 6.74 8.26 -3.27
N ALA A 72 7.06 7.05 -2.83
CA ALA A 72 8.30 6.69 -2.16
C ALA A 72 8.79 5.31 -2.59
N PRO A 73 10.11 5.03 -2.51
CA PRO A 73 10.60 3.66 -2.56
C PRO A 73 10.07 2.88 -1.36
N ALA A 74 9.76 1.60 -1.58
CA ALA A 74 9.21 0.73 -0.55
C ALA A 74 9.95 -0.59 -0.46
N ARG A 75 9.84 -1.24 0.72
CA ARG A 75 10.32 -2.60 0.95
C ARG A 75 9.17 -3.49 1.39
N PHE A 76 9.29 -4.75 1.05
CA PHE A 76 8.31 -5.80 1.32
C PHE A 76 8.94 -6.96 2.08
N GLY A 77 8.19 -8.00 2.31
CA GLY A 77 8.63 -9.20 2.99
C GLY A 77 9.89 -9.83 2.37
N ALA A 78 10.76 -10.40 3.20
CA ALA A 78 12.02 -11.02 2.77
C ALA A 78 11.80 -12.17 1.77
N ASN A 79 10.63 -12.79 1.79
CA ASN A 79 10.21 -13.82 0.83
C ASN A 79 9.16 -13.29 -0.18
N GLY A 80 9.18 -11.97 -0.45
CA GLY A 80 8.31 -11.35 -1.45
C GLY A 80 6.87 -11.19 -0.99
N LEU A 81 5.93 -11.36 -1.93
CA LEU A 81 4.49 -11.18 -1.73
C LEU A 81 3.74 -12.50 -1.96
N VAL A 82 2.61 -12.64 -1.31
CA VAL A 82 1.70 -13.78 -1.49
C VAL A 82 0.26 -13.29 -1.38
N GLU A 83 -0.67 -13.98 -2.04
CA GLU A 83 -2.11 -13.70 -1.91
C GLU A 83 -2.53 -13.74 -0.43
N GLY A 84 -3.17 -12.64 0.05
CA GLY A 84 -3.50 -12.48 1.47
C GLY A 84 -4.36 -13.60 2.04
N THR A 85 -5.30 -14.15 1.25
CA THR A 85 -6.16 -15.28 1.69
C THR A 85 -5.38 -16.57 1.94
N SER A 86 -4.26 -16.78 1.25
CA SER A 86 -3.41 -17.98 1.33
C SER A 86 -2.18 -17.80 2.21
N ARG A 87 -1.90 -16.55 2.68
CA ARG A 87 -0.74 -16.25 3.53
C ARG A 87 -0.76 -17.08 4.82
N LYS A 88 0.42 -17.48 5.27
CA LYS A 88 0.64 -18.15 6.56
C LYS A 88 1.58 -17.31 7.43
N GLN A 89 1.37 -17.37 8.74
CA GLN A 89 2.24 -16.72 9.72
C GLN A 89 3.67 -17.26 9.61
N GLY A 90 4.67 -16.41 9.88
CA GLY A 90 6.08 -16.81 9.85
C GLY A 90 6.70 -17.00 8.46
N THR A 91 5.95 -16.75 7.37
CA THR A 91 6.49 -16.91 6.00
C THR A 91 7.32 -15.75 5.51
N ASN A 92 7.40 -14.64 6.24
CA ASN A 92 8.08 -13.40 5.85
C ASN A 92 7.62 -12.86 4.48
N THR A 93 6.35 -13.09 4.12
CA THR A 93 5.75 -12.59 2.88
C THR A 93 4.79 -11.45 3.18
N THR A 94 4.72 -10.45 2.29
CA THR A 94 3.73 -9.38 2.36
C THR A 94 2.42 -9.84 1.73
N PRO A 95 1.26 -9.72 2.43
CA PRO A 95 -0.03 -10.12 1.86
C PRO A 95 -0.48 -9.15 0.77
N THR A 96 -0.79 -9.65 -0.43
CA THR A 96 -1.47 -8.86 -1.45
C THR A 96 -2.97 -8.75 -1.15
N GLY A 97 -3.58 -7.64 -1.55
CA GLY A 97 -4.99 -7.37 -1.35
C GLY A 97 -5.31 -5.90 -1.17
N LEU A 98 -6.57 -5.62 -0.87
CA LEU A 98 -7.10 -4.31 -0.51
C LEU A 98 -7.50 -4.33 0.96
N TYR A 99 -6.99 -3.38 1.73
CA TYR A 99 -7.16 -3.32 3.18
C TYR A 99 -7.53 -1.90 3.62
N ASP A 100 -8.33 -1.79 4.67
CA ASP A 100 -8.54 -0.56 5.43
C ASP A 100 -7.31 -0.21 6.28
N ILE A 101 -7.33 0.99 6.86
CA ILE A 101 -6.30 1.51 7.77
C ILE A 101 -6.96 1.80 9.11
N PRO A 102 -6.92 0.87 10.07
CA PRO A 102 -7.59 1.02 11.36
C PRO A 102 -7.12 2.21 12.17
N PHE A 103 -5.81 2.40 12.33
CA PHE A 103 -5.20 3.51 13.08
C PHE A 103 -3.71 3.64 12.79
N GLY A 104 -3.14 4.77 13.18
CA GLY A 104 -1.71 5.02 13.21
C GLY A 104 -1.11 4.76 14.59
N PHE A 105 0.19 4.55 14.64
CA PHE A 105 0.92 4.37 15.89
C PHE A 105 2.38 4.83 15.76
N GLY A 106 3.06 4.98 16.89
CA GLY A 106 4.49 5.20 16.86
C GLY A 106 5.12 5.44 18.22
N ILE A 107 6.44 5.21 18.25
CA ILE A 107 7.32 5.52 19.39
C ILE A 107 7.50 7.04 19.49
N GLU A 108 7.53 7.71 18.35
CA GLU A 108 7.59 9.17 18.28
C GLU A 108 6.18 9.78 18.30
N ALA A 109 6.06 11.02 18.74
CA ALA A 109 4.82 11.77 18.69
C ALA A 109 4.31 11.91 17.24
N PRO A 110 3.00 11.91 17.01
CA PRO A 110 2.46 12.03 15.65
C PRO A 110 2.94 13.33 15.00
N PRO A 111 3.27 13.32 13.70
CA PRO A 111 3.59 14.54 12.97
C PRO A 111 2.44 15.55 13.07
N SER A 112 2.76 16.84 13.28
CA SER A 112 1.75 17.90 13.30
C SER A 112 0.86 17.85 12.04
N GLY A 113 -0.47 17.88 12.22
CA GLY A 113 -1.46 17.72 11.14
C GLY A 113 -1.93 16.29 10.90
N THR A 114 -1.46 15.30 11.67
CA THR A 114 -2.02 13.93 11.66
C THR A 114 -3.44 13.96 12.22
N THR A 115 -4.40 13.40 11.48
CA THR A 115 -5.83 13.33 11.85
C THR A 115 -6.33 11.91 12.08
N VAL A 116 -5.60 10.88 11.63
CA VAL A 116 -5.92 9.49 11.96
C VAL A 116 -5.80 9.26 13.47
N GLU A 117 -6.62 8.38 14.05
CA GLU A 117 -6.40 7.90 15.41
C GLU A 117 -4.93 7.46 15.53
N TYR A 118 -4.23 7.96 16.53
CA TYR A 118 -2.81 7.66 16.71
C TYR A 118 -2.52 7.17 18.12
N ARG A 119 -1.96 5.96 18.21
CA ARG A 119 -1.63 5.33 19.48
C ARG A 119 -0.14 5.46 19.77
N PRO A 120 0.26 6.16 20.87
CA PRO A 120 1.65 6.19 21.30
C PRO A 120 2.09 4.79 21.73
N VAL A 121 3.26 4.37 21.27
CA VAL A 121 3.89 3.13 21.76
C VAL A 121 4.53 3.38 23.12
N LEU A 122 4.07 2.66 24.13
CA LEU A 122 4.58 2.68 25.50
C LEU A 122 5.41 1.42 25.77
N GLU A 123 6.12 1.37 26.90
CA GLU A 123 6.87 0.18 27.33
C GLU A 123 5.97 -1.06 27.53
N SER A 124 4.68 -0.85 27.79
CA SER A 124 3.68 -1.91 27.96
C SER A 124 2.96 -2.31 26.66
N SER A 125 3.26 -1.63 25.52
CA SER A 125 2.53 -1.85 24.27
C SER A 125 3.07 -3.04 23.47
N TRP A 126 2.17 -3.94 23.08
CA TRP A 126 2.46 -5.14 22.31
C TRP A 126 1.50 -5.31 21.15
N TRP A 127 1.95 -6.02 20.12
CA TRP A 127 1.07 -6.65 19.13
C TRP A 127 1.05 -8.14 19.37
N CYS A 128 -0.08 -8.68 19.81
CA CYS A 128 -0.21 -10.10 20.10
C CYS A 128 -0.31 -10.91 18.81
N GLU A 129 0.65 -11.81 18.58
CA GLU A 129 0.71 -12.70 17.41
C GLU A 129 0.57 -14.19 17.80
N ASP A 130 0.35 -14.46 19.08
CA ASP A 130 0.15 -15.82 19.56
C ASP A 130 -1.20 -16.37 19.08
N THR A 131 -1.14 -17.37 18.22
CA THR A 131 -2.31 -18.02 17.65
C THR A 131 -3.20 -18.70 18.66
N ALA A 132 -2.73 -18.96 19.89
CA ALA A 132 -3.50 -19.52 20.98
C ALA A 132 -4.28 -18.44 21.77
N SER A 133 -3.84 -17.18 21.74
CA SER A 133 -4.45 -16.08 22.49
C SER A 133 -5.79 -15.64 21.89
N ARG A 134 -6.68 -15.15 22.76
CA ARG A 134 -7.92 -14.45 22.34
C ARG A 134 -7.63 -13.09 21.71
N ALA A 135 -6.47 -12.50 22.05
CA ALA A 135 -6.01 -11.24 21.53
C ALA A 135 -5.18 -11.38 20.23
N TYR A 136 -5.21 -12.54 19.57
CA TYR A 136 -4.49 -12.77 18.32
C TYR A 136 -4.77 -11.67 17.30
N ASN A 137 -3.68 -11.11 16.75
CA ASN A 137 -3.66 -10.00 15.80
C ASN A 137 -4.32 -8.73 16.34
N ARG A 138 -3.98 -8.35 17.59
CA ARG A 138 -4.46 -7.14 18.25
C ARG A 138 -3.34 -6.38 18.92
N TRP A 139 -3.51 -5.07 18.94
CA TRP A 139 -2.80 -4.21 19.88
C TRP A 139 -3.28 -4.53 21.29
N VAL A 140 -2.36 -4.73 22.21
CA VAL A 140 -2.62 -4.98 23.62
C VAL A 140 -1.70 -4.14 24.50
N ASP A 141 -2.23 -3.64 25.62
CA ASP A 141 -1.50 -2.82 26.57
C ASP A 141 -2.13 -2.97 27.97
N PRO A 142 -1.51 -3.71 28.87
CA PRO A 142 -0.33 -4.56 28.69
C PRO A 142 -0.61 -5.89 27.98
N LEU A 143 0.45 -6.69 27.78
CA LEU A 143 0.33 -8.06 27.23
C LEU A 143 -0.54 -8.92 28.15
N PRO A 144 -1.66 -9.52 27.66
CA PRO A 144 -2.53 -10.36 28.48
C PRO A 144 -1.87 -11.73 28.78
N ALA A 145 -2.25 -12.35 29.89
CA ALA A 145 -1.64 -13.59 30.36
C ALA A 145 -1.76 -14.77 29.37
N ASP A 146 -2.77 -14.76 28.48
CA ASP A 146 -2.97 -15.79 27.47
C ASP A 146 -2.21 -15.52 26.15
N CYS A 147 -1.44 -14.42 26.08
CA CYS A 147 -0.61 -14.07 24.91
C CYS A 147 0.88 -14.17 25.27
N ARG A 148 1.60 -15.09 24.64
CA ARG A 148 3.02 -15.30 24.89
C ARG A 148 3.86 -14.21 24.24
N GLY A 149 4.71 -13.55 25.02
CA GLY A 149 5.61 -12.50 24.52
C GLY A 149 6.61 -13.00 23.46
N ALA A 150 7.05 -14.24 23.56
CA ALA A 150 7.94 -14.86 22.57
C ALA A 150 7.29 -15.05 21.19
N GLU A 151 5.96 -15.05 21.11
CA GLU A 151 5.17 -15.15 19.88
C GLU A 151 4.58 -13.80 19.45
N SER A 152 5.07 -12.68 20.00
CA SER A 152 4.44 -11.37 19.86
C SER A 152 5.48 -10.27 19.72
N GLU A 153 5.09 -9.14 19.18
CA GLU A 153 5.97 -7.99 19.03
C GLU A 153 5.85 -7.04 20.23
N HIS A 154 6.93 -6.87 20.98
CA HIS A 154 7.08 -5.78 21.93
C HIS A 154 7.40 -4.50 21.15
N LEU A 155 6.38 -3.68 20.90
CA LEU A 155 6.44 -2.62 19.88
C LEU A 155 7.56 -1.60 20.11
N VAL A 156 7.87 -1.27 21.37
CA VAL A 156 8.95 -0.31 21.71
C VAL A 156 10.34 -0.81 21.30
N SER A 157 10.53 -2.11 21.13
CA SER A 157 11.82 -2.73 20.75
C SER A 157 12.19 -2.51 19.27
N TYR A 158 11.26 -2.04 18.44
CA TYR A 158 11.46 -1.90 17.00
C TYR A 158 11.76 -0.45 16.58
N ARG A 159 12.74 0.16 17.23
CA ARG A 159 13.25 1.46 16.80
C ARG A 159 14.39 1.25 15.77
N PRO A 160 14.43 1.96 14.61
CA PRO A 160 13.56 3.08 14.21
C PRO A 160 12.28 2.68 13.46
N GLN A 161 12.04 1.39 13.21
CA GLN A 161 10.95 0.94 12.33
C GLN A 161 9.59 1.45 12.79
N TYR A 162 9.31 1.37 14.07
CA TYR A 162 8.05 1.80 14.67
C TYR A 162 8.11 3.21 15.26
N SER A 163 9.07 4.05 14.79
CA SER A 163 8.98 5.50 15.06
C SER A 163 7.65 6.06 14.59
N TYR A 164 7.16 5.59 13.42
CA TYR A 164 5.87 5.95 12.83
C TYR A 164 5.31 4.75 12.07
N GLY A 165 4.01 4.50 12.18
CA GLY A 165 3.34 3.43 11.46
C GLY A 165 1.84 3.65 11.26
N LEU A 166 1.28 2.91 10.31
CA LEU A 166 -0.15 2.70 10.10
C LEU A 166 -0.43 1.20 10.15
N VAL A 167 -1.47 0.79 10.84
CA VAL A 167 -1.94 -0.59 10.83
C VAL A 167 -2.62 -0.85 9.49
N ILE A 168 -2.23 -1.94 8.83
CA ILE A 168 -2.90 -2.46 7.64
C ILE A 168 -3.93 -3.49 8.12
N GLY A 169 -5.19 -3.33 7.73
CA GLY A 169 -6.32 -4.13 8.19
C GLY A 169 -6.31 -5.61 7.75
N PHE A 170 -5.13 -6.11 7.33
CA PHE A 170 -4.95 -7.52 7.00
C PHE A 170 -5.27 -8.43 8.19
N ASN A 171 -6.19 -9.36 7.97
CA ASN A 171 -6.58 -10.34 9.00
C ASN A 171 -6.95 -9.70 10.37
N TYR A 172 -7.42 -8.45 10.37
CA TYR A 172 -7.59 -7.66 11.59
C TYR A 172 -8.98 -7.80 12.19
N GLU A 173 -10.07 -7.49 11.48
CA GLU A 173 -11.42 -7.47 12.07
C GLU A 173 -11.88 -8.85 12.55
N ARG A 174 -11.69 -9.87 11.74
CA ARG A 174 -12.04 -11.27 12.02
C ARG A 174 -10.82 -12.16 11.82
N PRO A 175 -9.89 -12.21 12.78
CA PRO A 175 -8.63 -12.90 12.61
C PRO A 175 -8.81 -14.39 12.36
N VAL A 176 -8.23 -14.88 11.28
CA VAL A 176 -8.05 -16.32 11.03
C VAL A 176 -6.69 -16.71 11.59
N ARG A 177 -6.68 -17.55 12.62
CA ARG A 177 -5.45 -17.99 13.31
C ARG A 177 -4.49 -18.67 12.34
N GLY A 178 -3.22 -18.29 12.42
CA GLY A 178 -2.16 -18.81 11.55
C GLY A 178 -2.08 -18.20 10.15
N ARG A 179 -3.01 -17.31 9.76
CA ARG A 179 -2.91 -16.55 8.50
C ARG A 179 -1.82 -15.48 8.56
N GLY A 180 -1.55 -14.99 9.75
CA GLY A 180 -0.56 -13.95 10.05
C GLY A 180 -1.16 -12.76 10.78
N ALA A 181 -0.30 -12.05 11.49
CA ALA A 181 -0.61 -10.92 12.33
C ALA A 181 0.42 -9.80 12.09
N GLY A 182 0.22 -8.61 12.66
CA GLY A 182 1.22 -7.56 12.71
C GLY A 182 1.66 -7.03 11.33
N ILE A 183 0.73 -6.77 10.42
CA ILE A 183 1.06 -6.19 9.11
C ILE A 183 0.85 -4.69 9.13
N PHE A 184 1.93 -3.94 8.96
CA PHE A 184 1.96 -2.48 9.06
C PHE A 184 2.59 -1.82 7.83
N LEU A 185 2.28 -0.55 7.63
CA LEU A 185 3.09 0.38 6.85
C LEU A 185 3.91 1.21 7.84
N HIS A 186 5.25 1.11 7.79
CA HIS A 186 6.13 1.69 8.80
C HIS A 186 7.45 2.25 8.23
N VAL A 187 8.31 2.81 9.07
CA VAL A 187 9.62 3.34 8.67
C VAL A 187 10.59 2.21 8.31
N ASN A 188 11.41 2.42 7.28
CA ASN A 188 12.43 1.47 6.86
C ASN A 188 13.38 1.05 7.99
N GLY A 189 13.62 -0.26 8.12
CA GLY A 189 14.72 -0.84 8.84
C GLY A 189 15.96 -1.06 7.96
N ARG A 190 16.79 -2.05 8.30
CA ARG A 190 18.04 -2.34 7.57
C ARG A 190 17.83 -3.08 6.25
N GLY A 191 16.76 -3.84 6.08
CA GLY A 191 16.54 -4.73 4.92
C GLY A 191 15.06 -4.89 4.57
N ALA A 192 14.74 -6.01 3.94
CA ALA A 192 13.37 -6.46 3.73
C ALA A 192 12.66 -6.72 5.07
N THR A 193 11.33 -6.74 5.05
CA THR A 193 10.51 -6.86 6.27
C THR A 193 10.16 -8.34 6.57
N ALA A 194 9.54 -8.60 7.71
CA ALA A 194 8.95 -9.90 8.03
C ALA A 194 7.53 -10.09 7.42
N GLY A 195 7.09 -9.12 6.60
CA GLY A 195 5.79 -9.15 5.92
C GLY A 195 5.13 -7.77 5.80
N CYS A 196 5.55 -6.80 6.57
CA CYS A 196 5.10 -5.41 6.48
C CYS A 196 5.48 -4.74 5.16
N VAL A 197 4.93 -3.55 4.93
CA VAL A 197 5.41 -2.59 3.93
C VAL A 197 6.20 -1.51 4.66
N SER A 198 7.37 -1.11 4.18
CA SER A 198 8.12 -0.03 4.79
C SER A 198 8.60 1.01 3.78
N VAL A 199 8.70 2.27 4.24
CA VAL A 199 9.08 3.44 3.46
C VAL A 199 10.08 4.31 4.24
N PRO A 200 10.80 5.27 3.60
CA PRO A 200 11.62 6.24 4.32
C PRO A 200 10.84 7.02 5.37
N SER A 201 11.50 7.41 6.46
CA SER A 201 10.87 8.10 7.60
C SER A 201 10.11 9.38 7.20
N ASP A 202 10.69 10.21 6.33
CA ASP A 202 10.03 11.45 5.89
C ASP A 202 8.76 11.16 5.07
N ASP A 203 8.77 10.10 4.28
CA ASP A 203 7.59 9.70 3.51
C ASP A 203 6.51 9.10 4.43
N MET A 204 6.88 8.33 5.45
CA MET A 204 5.93 7.84 6.46
C MET A 204 5.24 9.02 7.19
N ARG A 205 6.01 10.05 7.55
CA ARG A 205 5.47 11.28 8.15
C ARG A 205 4.55 12.04 7.20
N ARG A 206 4.86 12.07 5.89
CA ARG A 206 3.97 12.66 4.86
C ARG A 206 2.67 11.88 4.74
N ILE A 207 2.73 10.55 4.71
CA ILE A 207 1.56 9.67 4.63
C ILE A 207 0.66 9.86 5.86
N LEU A 208 1.23 9.92 7.08
CA LEU A 208 0.46 10.16 8.31
C LEU A 208 -0.29 11.50 8.31
N ARG A 209 0.33 12.56 7.78
CA ARG A 209 -0.34 13.86 7.65
C ARG A 209 -1.39 13.90 6.55
N TRP A 210 -1.21 13.08 5.52
CA TRP A 210 -2.08 13.02 4.36
C TRP A 210 -3.33 12.17 4.63
N ALA A 211 -3.21 11.10 5.40
CA ALA A 211 -4.32 10.18 5.67
C ALA A 211 -5.40 10.85 6.52
N GLU A 212 -6.62 10.90 6.02
CA GLU A 212 -7.78 11.52 6.66
C GLU A 212 -8.90 10.49 6.85
N PRO A 213 -9.33 10.15 8.08
CA PRO A 213 -10.38 9.15 8.33
C PRO A 213 -11.69 9.45 7.61
N SER A 214 -12.07 10.74 7.50
CA SER A 214 -13.28 11.19 6.79
C SER A 214 -13.27 10.84 5.30
N ARG A 215 -12.10 10.54 4.74
CA ARG A 215 -11.88 10.16 3.34
C ARG A 215 -11.72 8.65 3.14
N SER A 216 -11.88 7.88 4.21
CA SER A 216 -11.79 6.40 4.22
C SER A 216 -10.55 5.90 3.49
N PRO A 217 -9.33 6.21 3.98
CA PRO A 217 -8.10 5.77 3.33
C PRO A 217 -7.99 4.24 3.34
N HIS A 218 -7.59 3.68 2.20
CA HIS A 218 -7.31 2.25 2.05
C HIS A 218 -5.90 2.06 1.51
N ILE A 219 -5.39 0.83 1.64
CA ILE A 219 -4.14 0.41 1.02
C ILE A 219 -4.36 -0.81 0.12
N VAL A 220 -3.88 -0.72 -1.11
CA VAL A 220 -3.77 -1.83 -2.05
C VAL A 220 -2.33 -2.30 -2.07
N ILE A 221 -2.12 -3.60 -1.89
CA ILE A 221 -0.81 -4.25 -2.00
C ILE A 221 -0.86 -5.25 -3.14
N GLY A 222 0.04 -5.13 -4.10
CA GLY A 222 0.06 -6.03 -5.25
C GLY A 222 1.34 -5.94 -6.07
N THR A 223 1.34 -6.61 -7.23
CA THR A 223 2.44 -6.61 -8.18
C THR A 223 2.09 -5.84 -9.45
N ALA A 224 3.09 -5.47 -10.23
CA ALA A 224 2.89 -4.73 -11.46
C ALA A 224 2.15 -5.54 -12.53
N ASP A 225 2.32 -6.85 -12.52
CA ASP A 225 1.70 -7.82 -13.43
C ASP A 225 0.37 -8.38 -12.91
N GLY A 226 0.13 -8.33 -11.58
CA GLY A 226 -1.06 -8.88 -10.94
C GLY A 226 -1.98 -7.85 -10.28
N VAL A 227 -1.77 -6.55 -10.51
CA VAL A 227 -2.51 -5.44 -9.85
C VAL A 227 -4.02 -5.47 -10.10
N THR A 228 -4.46 -6.12 -11.17
CA THR A 228 -5.89 -6.22 -11.52
C THR A 228 -6.66 -7.23 -10.66
N ALA A 229 -5.98 -8.13 -9.96
CA ALA A 229 -6.55 -9.16 -9.10
C ALA A 229 -6.65 -8.71 -7.64
N VAL A 230 -6.99 -7.44 -7.39
CA VAL A 230 -7.14 -6.92 -6.04
C VAL A 230 -8.51 -7.31 -5.49
N THR A 231 -8.52 -8.07 -4.41
CA THR A 231 -9.71 -8.46 -3.65
C THR A 231 -9.70 -7.80 -2.28
N ARG A 232 -10.90 -7.51 -1.76
CA ARG A 232 -11.08 -7.02 -0.39
C ARG A 232 -11.13 -8.23 0.55
N TYR A 233 -10.40 -8.14 1.67
CA TYR A 233 -10.35 -9.18 2.70
C TYR A 233 -11.00 -8.72 4.00
#